data_36ec704ca431c69f6398ff2f8e1ef49d
#
_entry.id   36ec704ca431c69f6398ff2f8e1ef49d
#
_cell.length_a   1.000
_cell.length_b   1.000
_cell.length_c   1.000
_cell.angle_alpha   90.00
_cell.angle_beta   90.00
_cell.angle_gamma   90.00
#
_symmetry.space_group_name_H-M   'P 1'
#
loop_
_entity.id
_entity.type
_entity.pdbx_description
1 polymer ?
#
loop_
_entity_poly.entity_id
_entity_poly.type
_entity_poly.pdbx_seq_one_letter_code
_entity_poly.pdbx_strand_id
1 'polypeptide(L)'
;AEIDRLTEMNIPVITVKTDILSRRIAYVGSNYRLSGQTAAGLVSLMTFGEIHIGIVTGSSHVLCHSDRIEGFTSTLSEKGERIHIVETIENHDDDNESYEKVKEMLASHPEINVLYFAAGGVAGGCRAAVESGRIDAMRIFTYDCVPSTKKLLDDGIITATICQQPYKQGYLPVELLSRY
;
A
#
# COMPACT_ATOMS: atom_id res chain seq x y z
N ALA A 1 -17.34 13.67 -18.30
CA ALA A 1 -17.46 13.16 -16.92
C ALA A 1 -18.19 14.19 -16.03
N GLU A 2 -18.68 13.79 -14.84
CA GLU A 2 -19.39 14.71 -13.96
C GLU A 2 -18.51 15.89 -13.53
N ILE A 3 -17.24 15.67 -13.28
CA ILE A 3 -16.28 16.74 -12.96
C ILE A 3 -16.19 17.76 -14.10
N ASP A 4 -16.15 17.31 -15.36
CA ASP A 4 -16.09 18.24 -16.50
C ASP A 4 -17.38 19.07 -16.61
N ARG A 5 -18.55 18.47 -16.33
CA ARG A 5 -19.83 19.17 -16.26
C ARG A 5 -19.84 20.28 -15.19
N LEU A 6 -19.31 19.98 -14.00
CA LEU A 6 -19.17 20.98 -12.93
C LEU A 6 -18.25 22.13 -13.35
N THR A 7 -17.14 21.81 -13.99
CA THR A 7 -16.20 22.83 -14.50
C THR A 7 -16.83 23.72 -15.58
N GLU A 8 -17.64 23.15 -16.47
CA GLU A 8 -18.41 23.91 -17.47
C GLU A 8 -19.44 24.86 -16.83
N MET A 9 -19.90 24.54 -15.62
CA MET A 9 -20.77 25.43 -14.81
C MET A 9 -19.95 26.44 -13.96
N ASN A 10 -18.64 26.59 -14.19
CA ASN A 10 -17.74 27.41 -13.40
C ASN A 10 -17.65 27.02 -11.91
N ILE A 11 -17.88 25.74 -11.60
CA ILE A 11 -17.70 25.20 -10.26
C ILE A 11 -16.31 24.61 -10.18
N PRO A 12 -15.39 25.17 -9.34
CA PRO A 12 -14.05 24.67 -9.21
C PRO A 12 -14.03 23.30 -8.51
N VAL A 13 -13.25 22.36 -9.05
CA VAL A 13 -13.16 21.01 -8.53
C VAL A 13 -11.69 20.63 -8.25
N ILE A 14 -11.43 20.09 -7.07
CA ILE A 14 -10.17 19.46 -6.70
C ILE A 14 -10.44 17.99 -6.37
N THR A 15 -9.70 17.07 -6.98
CA THR A 15 -9.75 15.66 -6.63
C THR A 15 -8.79 15.37 -5.48
N VAL A 16 -9.20 14.49 -4.56
CA VAL A 16 -8.43 14.17 -3.35
C VAL A 16 -8.25 12.66 -3.25
N LYS A 17 -7.07 12.23 -2.83
CA LYS A 17 -6.68 10.84 -2.63
C LYS A 17 -6.62 10.03 -3.93
N THR A 18 -7.72 9.89 -4.66
CA THR A 18 -7.76 9.20 -5.95
C THR A 18 -7.94 10.22 -7.07
N ASP A 19 -7.12 10.12 -8.08
CA ASP A 19 -7.17 11.01 -9.24
C ASP A 19 -8.02 10.43 -10.37
N ILE A 20 -8.52 11.34 -11.23
CA ILE A 20 -9.22 10.99 -12.46
C ILE A 20 -8.85 12.01 -13.54
N LEU A 21 -8.67 11.53 -14.76
CA LEU A 21 -8.43 12.41 -15.91
C LEU A 21 -9.68 13.26 -16.17
N SER A 22 -9.61 14.56 -15.88
CA SER A 22 -10.71 15.51 -15.95
C SER A 22 -10.22 16.95 -15.97
N ARG A 23 -11.14 17.91 -16.19
CA ARG A 23 -10.85 19.35 -16.14
C ARG A 23 -10.80 19.91 -14.71
N ARG A 24 -10.35 19.13 -13.73
CA ARG A 24 -10.16 19.61 -12.36
C ARG A 24 -9.09 20.69 -12.30
N ILE A 25 -9.14 21.57 -11.28
CA ILE A 25 -8.13 22.60 -11.05
C ILE A 25 -6.82 21.97 -10.55
N ALA A 26 -6.95 21.01 -9.64
CA ALA A 26 -5.81 20.32 -9.03
C ALA A 26 -6.18 18.91 -8.56
N TYR A 27 -5.16 18.11 -8.34
CA TYR A 27 -5.22 16.86 -7.59
C TYR A 27 -4.35 16.97 -6.35
N VAL A 28 -4.88 16.56 -5.20
CA VAL A 28 -4.14 16.50 -3.94
C VAL A 28 -4.16 15.06 -3.44
N GLY A 29 -3.02 14.41 -3.52
CA GLY A 29 -2.87 13.00 -3.12
C GLY A 29 -1.41 12.56 -3.15
N SER A 30 -1.19 11.29 -2.85
CA SER A 30 0.13 10.68 -2.96
C SER A 30 0.43 10.28 -4.41
N ASN A 31 1.70 10.30 -4.79
CA ASN A 31 2.17 9.59 -5.97
C ASN A 31 2.28 8.11 -5.62
N TYR A 32 1.25 7.33 -5.97
CA TYR A 32 1.16 5.93 -5.57
C TYR A 32 2.22 5.05 -6.21
N ARG A 33 2.58 5.29 -7.47
CA ARG A 33 3.67 4.59 -8.14
C ARG A 33 5.01 4.84 -7.44
N LEU A 34 5.32 6.11 -7.14
CA LEU A 34 6.54 6.47 -6.39
C LEU A 34 6.54 5.86 -4.98
N SER A 35 5.38 5.78 -4.32
CA SER A 35 5.29 5.14 -3.01
C SER A 35 5.55 3.63 -3.07
N GLY A 36 5.12 2.95 -4.15
CA GLY A 36 5.49 1.57 -4.43
C GLY A 36 6.99 1.38 -4.65
N GLN A 37 7.61 2.28 -5.44
CA GLN A 37 9.07 2.30 -5.63
C GLN A 37 9.82 2.49 -4.30
N THR A 38 9.31 3.36 -3.42
CA THR A 38 9.87 3.57 -2.09
C THR A 38 9.78 2.30 -1.24
N ALA A 39 8.64 1.59 -1.26
CA ALA A 39 8.48 0.31 -0.57
C ALA A 39 9.48 -0.73 -1.07
N ALA A 40 9.67 -0.84 -2.39
CA ALA A 40 10.66 -1.72 -3.00
C ALA A 40 12.10 -1.39 -2.55
N GLY A 41 12.40 -0.09 -2.45
CA GLY A 41 13.67 0.38 -1.89
C GLY A 41 13.88 -0.07 -0.45
N LEU A 42 12.86 0.10 0.41
CA LEU A 42 12.90 -0.34 1.82
C LEU A 42 13.08 -1.87 1.93
N VAL A 43 12.31 -2.65 1.16
CA VAL A 43 12.47 -4.11 1.12
C VAL A 43 13.91 -4.48 0.78
N SER A 44 14.49 -3.88 -0.26
CA SER A 44 15.85 -4.17 -0.70
C SER A 44 16.93 -3.79 0.31
N LEU A 45 16.70 -2.74 1.11
CA LEU A 45 17.63 -2.25 2.13
C LEU A 45 17.53 -3.01 3.46
N MET A 46 16.34 -3.48 3.81
CA MET A 46 16.04 -4.04 5.13
C MET A 46 15.92 -5.57 5.13
N THR A 47 16.06 -6.23 3.96
CA THR A 47 15.99 -7.68 3.83
C THR A 47 17.28 -8.21 3.20
N PHE A 48 17.83 -9.29 3.76
CA PHE A 48 19.08 -9.89 3.31
C PHE A 48 18.85 -11.31 2.79
N GLY A 49 19.75 -11.78 1.90
CA GLY A 49 19.64 -13.10 1.27
C GLY A 49 18.59 -13.16 0.18
N GLU A 50 18.01 -14.34 -0.03
CA GLU A 50 16.89 -14.55 -0.94
C GLU A 50 15.63 -13.93 -0.36
N ILE A 51 14.87 -13.24 -1.21
CA ILE A 51 13.69 -12.47 -0.82
C ILE A 51 12.46 -13.05 -1.56
N HIS A 52 11.57 -13.65 -0.80
CA HIS A 52 10.34 -14.26 -1.28
C HIS A 52 9.16 -13.45 -0.76
N ILE A 53 8.42 -12.80 -1.64
CA ILE A 53 7.43 -11.78 -1.31
C ILE A 53 6.01 -12.27 -1.54
N GLY A 54 5.18 -12.24 -0.49
CA GLY A 54 3.73 -12.24 -0.61
C GLY A 54 3.20 -10.80 -0.67
N ILE A 55 2.43 -10.48 -1.70
CA ILE A 55 1.76 -9.18 -1.84
C ILE A 55 0.32 -9.29 -1.40
N VAL A 56 -0.11 -8.38 -0.52
CA VAL A 56 -1.50 -8.27 -0.05
C VAL A 56 -2.06 -6.93 -0.51
N THR A 57 -3.13 -6.95 -1.29
CA THR A 57 -3.77 -5.74 -1.83
C THR A 57 -5.27 -5.75 -1.57
N GLY A 58 -5.90 -4.58 -1.59
CA GLY A 58 -7.35 -4.47 -1.41
C GLY A 58 -8.11 -4.98 -2.63
N SER A 59 -7.91 -4.34 -3.77
CA SER A 59 -8.49 -4.75 -5.06
C SER A 59 -7.67 -4.18 -6.23
N SER A 60 -7.49 -4.98 -7.26
CA SER A 60 -6.84 -4.59 -8.52
C SER A 60 -7.63 -3.53 -9.31
N HIS A 61 -8.93 -3.39 -9.03
CA HIS A 61 -9.78 -2.35 -9.63
C HIS A 61 -9.58 -0.96 -9.03
N VAL A 62 -8.88 -0.85 -7.91
CA VAL A 62 -8.59 0.41 -7.24
C VAL A 62 -7.24 0.95 -7.73
N LEU A 63 -7.26 2.04 -8.47
CA LEU A 63 -6.09 2.60 -9.15
C LEU A 63 -4.88 2.82 -8.23
N CYS A 64 -5.10 3.33 -7.02
CA CYS A 64 -4.00 3.54 -6.08
C CYS A 64 -3.33 2.24 -5.61
N HIS A 65 -4.06 1.12 -5.59
CA HIS A 65 -3.48 -0.20 -5.27
C HIS A 65 -2.65 -0.72 -6.45
N SER A 66 -3.20 -0.64 -7.66
CA SER A 66 -2.51 -1.07 -8.89
C SER A 66 -1.23 -0.26 -9.13
N ASP A 67 -1.28 1.07 -8.97
CA ASP A 67 -0.12 1.96 -9.13
C ASP A 67 1.00 1.63 -8.11
N ARG A 68 0.65 1.33 -6.86
CA ARG A 68 1.62 0.90 -5.84
C ARG A 68 2.29 -0.41 -6.22
N ILE A 69 1.48 -1.40 -6.64
CA ILE A 69 2.00 -2.70 -7.05
C ILE A 69 2.90 -2.55 -8.27
N GLU A 70 2.49 -1.76 -9.27
CA GLU A 70 3.30 -1.52 -10.46
C GLU A 70 4.62 -0.83 -10.12
N GLY A 71 4.60 0.22 -9.28
CA GLY A 71 5.82 0.87 -8.81
C GLY A 71 6.73 -0.06 -8.02
N PHE A 72 6.17 -0.90 -7.18
CA PHE A 72 6.88 -1.88 -6.37
C PHE A 72 7.54 -2.96 -7.24
N THR A 73 6.76 -3.63 -8.08
CA THR A 73 7.23 -4.75 -8.92
C THR A 73 8.23 -4.32 -9.97
N SER A 74 7.98 -3.18 -10.65
CA SER A 74 8.91 -2.64 -11.65
C SER A 74 10.28 -2.31 -11.05
N THR A 75 10.30 -1.73 -9.84
CA THR A 75 11.56 -1.41 -9.15
C THR A 75 12.30 -2.67 -8.70
N LEU A 76 11.60 -3.70 -8.24
CA LEU A 76 12.24 -4.94 -7.80
C LEU A 76 12.82 -5.73 -8.97
N SER A 77 12.18 -5.72 -10.14
CA SER A 77 12.68 -6.40 -11.34
C SER A 77 14.03 -5.85 -11.82
N GLU A 78 14.36 -4.60 -11.49
CA GLU A 78 15.64 -3.98 -11.79
C GLU A 78 16.75 -4.35 -10.79
N LYS A 79 16.41 -4.96 -9.65
CA LYS A 79 17.33 -5.17 -8.52
C LYS A 79 17.98 -6.55 -8.47
N GLY A 80 17.69 -7.42 -9.43
CA GLY A 80 18.40 -8.70 -9.65
C GLY A 80 17.61 -9.95 -9.22
N GLU A 81 18.24 -11.09 -9.44
CA GLU A 81 17.61 -12.42 -9.41
C GLU A 81 17.27 -12.94 -8.01
N ARG A 82 17.70 -12.27 -6.94
CA ARG A 82 17.46 -12.69 -5.55
C ARG A 82 16.07 -12.33 -4.99
N ILE A 83 15.20 -11.70 -5.78
CA ILE A 83 13.90 -11.21 -5.35
C ILE A 83 12.80 -11.89 -6.17
N HIS A 84 11.93 -12.60 -5.47
CA HIS A 84 10.87 -13.39 -6.07
C HIS A 84 9.50 -12.93 -5.52
N ILE A 85 8.60 -12.54 -6.40
CA ILE A 85 7.19 -12.35 -6.03
C ILE A 85 6.54 -13.72 -6.14
N VAL A 86 6.12 -14.29 -5.00
CA VAL A 86 5.60 -15.66 -4.91
C VAL A 86 4.11 -15.67 -5.18
N GLU A 87 3.37 -14.81 -4.51
CA GLU A 87 1.90 -14.73 -4.65
C GLU A 87 1.40 -13.31 -4.42
N THR A 88 0.27 -12.97 -5.04
CA THR A 88 -0.47 -11.74 -4.81
C THR A 88 -1.92 -12.07 -4.49
N ILE A 89 -2.43 -11.62 -3.35
CA ILE A 89 -3.82 -11.84 -2.91
C ILE A 89 -4.57 -10.51 -2.77
N GLU A 90 -5.87 -10.54 -3.04
CA GLU A 90 -6.81 -9.44 -2.77
C GLU A 90 -7.58 -9.74 -1.49
N ASN A 91 -7.71 -8.73 -0.60
CA ASN A 91 -8.38 -8.86 0.70
C ASN A 91 -9.51 -7.84 0.90
N HIS A 92 -9.86 -7.06 -0.13
CA HIS A 92 -10.90 -6.02 -0.12
C HIS A 92 -10.81 -5.04 1.05
N ASP A 93 -9.59 -4.79 1.56
CA ASP A 93 -9.30 -3.96 2.74
C ASP A 93 -9.94 -4.48 4.06
N ASP A 94 -10.37 -5.74 4.09
CA ASP A 94 -11.00 -6.38 5.25
C ASP A 94 -9.98 -7.19 6.07
N ASP A 95 -9.95 -6.98 7.39
CA ASP A 95 -9.00 -7.64 8.28
C ASP A 95 -9.27 -9.14 8.45
N ASN A 96 -10.52 -9.60 8.39
CA ASN A 96 -10.84 -11.02 8.53
C ASN A 96 -10.49 -11.77 7.25
N GLU A 97 -10.82 -11.21 6.09
CA GLU A 97 -10.44 -11.77 4.80
C GLU A 97 -8.91 -11.81 4.65
N SER A 98 -8.23 -10.74 5.06
CA SER A 98 -6.78 -10.66 5.08
C SER A 98 -6.16 -11.75 5.96
N TYR A 99 -6.73 -11.99 7.14
CA TYR A 99 -6.27 -13.06 8.03
C TYR A 99 -6.36 -14.43 7.37
N GLU A 100 -7.52 -14.80 6.83
CA GLU A 100 -7.71 -16.12 6.21
C GLU A 100 -6.78 -16.31 4.98
N LYS A 101 -6.74 -15.33 4.10
CA LYS A 101 -5.94 -15.42 2.87
C LYS A 101 -4.43 -15.41 3.13
N VAL A 102 -3.94 -14.57 4.05
CA VAL A 102 -2.52 -14.56 4.42
C VAL A 102 -2.14 -15.87 5.11
N LYS A 103 -3.00 -16.42 5.95
CA LYS A 103 -2.78 -17.73 6.59
C LYS A 103 -2.66 -18.85 5.55
N GLU A 104 -3.53 -18.87 4.56
CA GLU A 104 -3.50 -19.84 3.44
C GLU A 104 -2.22 -19.65 2.60
N MET A 105 -1.90 -18.41 2.20
CA MET A 105 -0.69 -18.08 1.45
C MET A 105 0.57 -18.55 2.18
N LEU A 106 0.70 -18.27 3.48
CA LEU A 106 1.87 -18.66 4.28
C LEU A 106 1.96 -20.17 4.51
N ALA A 107 0.85 -20.89 4.49
CA ALA A 107 0.82 -22.35 4.55
C ALA A 107 1.24 -22.99 3.23
N SER A 108 0.82 -22.41 2.11
CA SER A 108 1.13 -22.90 0.75
C SER A 108 2.55 -22.55 0.31
N HIS A 109 3.08 -21.43 0.83
CA HIS A 109 4.38 -20.87 0.45
C HIS A 109 5.27 -20.63 1.68
N PRO A 110 5.85 -21.70 2.25
CA PRO A 110 6.70 -21.59 3.45
C PRO A 110 7.99 -20.80 3.21
N GLU A 111 8.39 -20.56 1.96
CA GLU A 111 9.54 -19.74 1.59
C GLU A 111 9.31 -18.23 1.76
N ILE A 112 8.05 -17.75 1.80
CA ILE A 112 7.75 -16.33 1.97
C ILE A 112 8.37 -15.80 3.26
N ASN A 113 9.22 -14.78 3.11
CA ASN A 113 9.90 -14.08 4.19
C ASN A 113 9.66 -12.57 4.19
N VAL A 114 8.90 -12.07 3.20
CA VAL A 114 8.45 -10.68 3.14
C VAL A 114 6.95 -10.65 2.85
N LEU A 115 6.21 -9.85 3.63
CA LEU A 115 4.83 -9.45 3.30
C LEU A 115 4.80 -7.96 2.96
N TYR A 116 4.24 -7.64 1.81
CA TYR A 116 3.99 -6.28 1.37
C TYR A 116 2.50 -6.00 1.27
N PHE A 117 1.99 -5.15 2.16
CA PHE A 117 0.60 -4.69 2.14
C PHE A 117 0.49 -3.40 1.33
N ALA A 118 -0.03 -3.49 0.12
CA ALA A 118 -0.28 -2.33 -0.74
C ALA A 118 -1.57 -1.56 -0.38
N ALA A 119 -2.39 -2.11 0.52
CA ALA A 119 -3.71 -1.63 0.90
C ALA A 119 -4.03 -1.91 2.38
N GLY A 120 -5.31 -1.91 2.78
CA GLY A 120 -5.79 -2.23 4.12
C GLY A 120 -5.71 -3.71 4.48
N GLY A 121 -6.40 -4.10 5.58
CA GLY A 121 -6.35 -5.49 6.09
C GLY A 121 -5.06 -5.84 6.82
N VAL A 122 -4.29 -4.83 7.24
CA VAL A 122 -2.96 -5.00 7.85
C VAL A 122 -3.03 -5.76 9.17
N ALA A 123 -4.00 -5.44 10.03
CA ALA A 123 -4.09 -6.06 11.34
C ALA A 123 -4.40 -7.57 11.24
N GLY A 124 -5.29 -7.95 10.34
CA GLY A 124 -5.62 -9.34 10.07
C GLY A 124 -4.44 -10.13 9.52
N GLY A 125 -3.79 -9.61 8.48
CA GLY A 125 -2.63 -10.28 7.87
C GLY A 125 -1.44 -10.39 8.82
N CYS A 126 -1.16 -9.35 9.65
CA CYS A 126 -0.13 -9.42 10.69
C CYS A 126 -0.47 -10.49 11.74
N ARG A 127 -1.74 -10.62 12.13
CA ARG A 127 -2.17 -11.70 13.05
C ARG A 127 -1.87 -13.08 12.47
N ALA A 128 -2.19 -13.32 11.19
CA ALA A 128 -1.86 -14.58 10.52
C ALA A 128 -0.34 -14.83 10.48
N ALA A 129 0.45 -13.79 10.22
CA ALA A 129 1.91 -13.88 10.21
C ALA A 129 2.48 -14.26 11.59
N VAL A 130 1.96 -13.65 12.67
CA VAL A 130 2.35 -14.00 14.06
C VAL A 130 1.97 -15.44 14.38
N GLU A 131 0.73 -15.85 14.09
CA GLU A 131 0.24 -17.20 14.35
C GLU A 131 0.95 -18.29 13.53
N SER A 132 1.59 -17.94 12.41
CA SER A 132 2.44 -18.87 11.65
C SER A 132 3.70 -19.32 12.40
N GLY A 133 4.06 -18.63 13.49
CA GLY A 133 5.28 -18.89 14.27
C GLY A 133 6.58 -18.49 13.58
N ARG A 134 6.51 -17.77 12.43
CA ARG A 134 7.68 -17.39 11.63
C ARG A 134 7.99 -15.89 11.64
N ILE A 135 7.30 -15.12 12.48
CA ILE A 135 7.37 -13.65 12.48
C ILE A 135 8.80 -13.11 12.62
N ASP A 136 9.66 -13.75 13.41
CA ASP A 136 11.04 -13.33 13.62
C ASP A 136 11.89 -13.41 12.34
N ALA A 137 11.55 -14.32 11.44
CA ALA A 137 12.21 -14.49 10.14
C ALA A 137 11.55 -13.68 9.02
N MET A 138 10.44 -13.00 9.31
CA MET A 138 9.67 -12.24 8.31
C MET A 138 9.95 -10.74 8.40
N ARG A 139 9.73 -10.05 7.30
CA ARG A 139 9.70 -8.57 7.23
C ARG A 139 8.38 -8.13 6.64
N ILE A 140 7.70 -7.19 7.31
CA ILE A 140 6.39 -6.71 6.92
C ILE A 140 6.44 -5.22 6.60
N PHE A 141 6.00 -4.86 5.40
CA PHE A 141 5.95 -3.48 4.91
C PHE A 141 4.52 -3.08 4.60
N THR A 142 4.12 -1.90 5.06
CA THR A 142 2.73 -1.47 4.99
C THR A 142 2.60 0.01 4.62
N TYR A 143 1.35 0.46 4.52
CA TYR A 143 1.00 1.88 4.39
C TYR A 143 0.19 2.34 5.60
N ASP A 144 0.25 3.66 5.82
CA ASP A 144 -0.45 4.40 6.85
C ASP A 144 -0.04 4.05 8.29
N CYS A 145 -0.08 5.05 9.15
CA CYS A 145 0.25 4.92 10.56
C CYS A 145 -1.02 5.16 11.41
N VAL A 146 -2.06 4.36 11.13
CA VAL A 146 -3.26 4.35 11.98
C VAL A 146 -2.94 3.69 13.33
N PRO A 147 -3.77 3.87 14.38
CA PRO A 147 -3.45 3.36 15.71
C PRO A 147 -3.09 1.87 15.78
N SER A 148 -3.80 1.02 15.02
CA SER A 148 -3.50 -0.42 14.94
C SER A 148 -2.14 -0.69 14.29
N THR A 149 -1.84 -0.06 13.15
CA THR A 149 -0.55 -0.18 12.46
C THR A 149 0.60 0.35 13.32
N LYS A 150 0.37 1.50 14.01
CA LYS A 150 1.36 2.06 14.93
C LYS A 150 1.70 1.08 16.05
N LYS A 151 0.69 0.45 16.65
CA LYS A 151 0.90 -0.54 17.70
C LYS A 151 1.75 -1.72 17.19
N LEU A 152 1.43 -2.27 16.01
CA LEU A 152 2.17 -3.37 15.40
C LEU A 152 3.62 -2.98 15.05
N LEU A 153 3.85 -1.72 14.69
CA LEU A 153 5.20 -1.18 14.47
C LEU A 153 5.98 -1.06 15.79
N ASP A 154 5.34 -0.51 16.84
CA ASP A 154 5.94 -0.37 18.18
C ASP A 154 6.25 -1.76 18.80
N ASP A 155 5.41 -2.76 18.54
CA ASP A 155 5.61 -4.16 18.95
C ASP A 155 6.67 -4.91 18.10
N GLY A 156 7.24 -4.28 17.06
CA GLY A 156 8.25 -4.88 16.18
C GLY A 156 7.73 -5.91 15.18
N ILE A 157 6.41 -6.05 15.03
CA ILE A 157 5.76 -6.95 14.07
C ILE A 157 5.88 -6.38 12.65
N ILE A 158 5.59 -5.09 12.47
CA ILE A 158 5.79 -4.38 11.21
C ILE A 158 7.22 -3.84 11.16
N THR A 159 7.91 -4.08 10.05
CA THR A 159 9.27 -3.58 9.81
C THR A 159 9.29 -2.10 9.46
N ALA A 160 8.38 -1.67 8.57
CA ALA A 160 8.23 -0.28 8.18
C ALA A 160 6.84 0.02 7.62
N THR A 161 6.38 1.26 7.79
CA THR A 161 5.15 1.76 7.18
C THR A 161 5.39 3.09 6.47
N ILE A 162 4.72 3.30 5.34
CA ILE A 162 4.81 4.53 4.53
C ILE A 162 3.60 5.41 4.82
N CYS A 163 3.82 6.58 5.42
CA CYS A 163 2.75 7.52 5.75
C CYS A 163 2.41 8.44 4.58
N GLN A 164 1.12 8.63 4.32
CA GLN A 164 0.59 9.40 3.20
C GLN A 164 0.21 10.85 3.55
N GLN A 165 0.56 11.34 4.72
CA GLN A 165 0.26 12.70 5.20
C GLN A 165 -1.25 13.05 5.10
N PRO A 166 -2.16 12.30 5.73
CA PRO A 166 -3.61 12.49 5.58
C PRO A 166 -4.09 13.89 6.00
N TYR A 167 -3.47 14.48 7.02
CA TYR A 167 -3.77 15.84 7.44
C TYR A 167 -3.53 16.87 6.32
N LYS A 168 -2.38 16.76 5.63
CA LYS A 168 -2.05 17.65 4.50
C LYS A 168 -2.98 17.44 3.32
N GLN A 169 -3.37 16.20 3.06
CA GLN A 169 -4.32 15.88 2.00
C GLN A 169 -5.73 16.42 2.28
N GLY A 170 -6.13 16.54 3.54
CA GLY A 170 -7.39 17.17 3.93
C GLY A 170 -7.34 18.70 3.91
N TYR A 171 -6.24 19.29 4.35
CA TYR A 171 -6.08 20.73 4.47
C TYR A 171 -5.83 21.43 3.12
N LEU A 172 -4.88 20.92 2.33
CA LEU A 172 -4.42 21.59 1.10
C LEU A 172 -5.51 21.83 0.05
N PRO A 173 -6.47 20.93 -0.19
CA PRO A 173 -7.57 21.18 -1.14
C PRO A 173 -8.42 22.41 -0.77
N VAL A 174 -8.70 22.58 0.51
CA VAL A 174 -9.48 23.72 1.03
C VAL A 174 -8.70 25.03 0.85
N GLU A 175 -7.41 25.01 1.17
CA GLU A 175 -6.53 26.15 0.94
C GLU A 175 -6.46 26.56 -0.54
N LEU A 176 -6.29 25.59 -1.43
CA LEU A 176 -6.24 25.84 -2.87
C LEU A 176 -7.57 26.41 -3.40
N LEU A 177 -8.71 25.86 -2.97
CA LEU A 177 -10.04 26.39 -3.35
C LEU A 177 -10.26 27.81 -2.82
N SER A 178 -9.73 28.15 -1.64
CA SER A 178 -9.90 29.49 -1.07
C SER A 178 -9.10 30.58 -1.81
N ARG A 179 -8.11 30.18 -2.60
CA ARG A 179 -7.26 31.07 -3.41
C ARG A 179 -7.68 31.15 -4.87
N TYR A 180 -8.62 30.30 -5.28
CA TYR A 180 -9.15 30.25 -6.65
C TYR A 180 -10.28 31.24 -6.85
#